data_74f90ce270666130c45c453af9302a63
#
_entry.id   74f90ce270666130c45c453af9302a63
#
_cell.length_a   1.000
_cell.length_b   1.000
_cell.length_c   1.000
_cell.angle_alpha   90.00
_cell.angle_beta   90.00
_cell.angle_gamma   90.00
#
_symmetry.space_group_name_H-M   'P 1'
#
loop_
_entity.id
_entity.type
_entity.pdbx_description
1 polymer ?
#
loop_
_entity_poly.entity_id
_entity_poly.type
_entity_poly.pdbx_seq_one_letter_code
_entity_poly.pdbx_strand_id
1 'polypeptide(L)'
;MKANCFFQYKKPNFLTNSNAKEWEYWKDSYFRYKICKSQQKLLENIKLKLNNSLVLYASPATVSLSELFNFHVNSKIIDNSNFTAVEKLKNHHVNTYRRSGNFSIACSEMEEIRSLNLDQQFSDFEQYVDTYVNIHKVAYVISDIMAENKLYRYSFSGIIGNYDRNLVQHLKNNNDHSSDYRIMRDFYIMNVFKVLTGIQWAMSY
;
A
#
# COMPACT_ATOMS: atom_id res chain seq x y z
N MET A 1 2.24 20.41 0.37
CA MET A 1 3.17 19.52 1.08
C MET A 1 3.05 18.09 0.51
N LYS A 2 4.10 17.28 0.52
CA LYS A 2 4.11 15.98 -0.18
C LYS A 2 4.44 14.87 0.80
N ALA A 3 3.54 13.91 0.97
CA ALA A 3 3.77 12.70 1.77
C ALA A 3 3.88 11.48 0.86
N ASN A 4 4.77 10.54 1.22
CA ASN A 4 4.80 9.23 0.58
C ASN A 4 3.72 8.36 1.17
N CYS A 5 2.90 7.79 0.31
CA CYS A 5 1.86 6.85 0.70
C CYS A 5 2.07 5.52 0.00
N PHE A 6 2.01 4.45 0.76
CA PHE A 6 2.05 3.08 0.24
C PHE A 6 0.74 2.39 0.59
N PHE A 7 0.02 1.95 -0.43
CA PHE A 7 -1.27 1.29 -0.27
C PHE A 7 -1.18 -0.17 -0.70
N GLN A 8 -1.58 -1.07 0.19
CA GLN A 8 -1.88 -2.44 -0.15
C GLN A 8 -3.39 -2.61 -0.27
N TYR A 9 -3.87 -2.71 -1.48
CA TYR A 9 -5.29 -2.95 -1.72
C TYR A 9 -5.66 -4.40 -1.39
N LYS A 10 -6.79 -4.55 -0.69
CA LYS A 10 -7.38 -5.84 -0.32
C LYS A 10 -8.80 -5.94 -0.87
N LYS A 11 -9.07 -7.04 -1.58
CA LYS A 11 -10.43 -7.41 -1.92
C LYS A 11 -11.06 -8.07 -0.70
N PRO A 12 -12.14 -7.53 -0.13
CA PRO A 12 -12.80 -8.14 1.02
C PRO A 12 -13.73 -9.26 0.60
N ASN A 13 -13.97 -10.19 1.53
CA ASN A 13 -15.13 -11.07 1.50
C ASN A 13 -16.22 -10.45 2.36
N PHE A 14 -17.44 -10.38 1.85
CA PHE A 14 -18.62 -9.98 2.61
C PHE A 14 -19.23 -11.23 3.25
N LEU A 15 -19.35 -11.23 4.57
CA LEU A 15 -19.82 -12.37 5.37
C LEU A 15 -21.17 -12.03 5.98
N THR A 16 -22.15 -12.90 5.69
CA THR A 16 -23.54 -12.80 6.17
C THR A 16 -23.94 -14.00 7.05
N ASN A 17 -23.02 -14.94 7.25
CA ASN A 17 -23.30 -16.18 7.96
C ASN A 17 -22.90 -16.08 9.42
N SER A 18 -23.84 -16.39 10.32
CA SER A 18 -23.64 -16.43 11.77
C SER A 18 -22.62 -17.47 12.25
N ASN A 19 -22.27 -18.45 11.43
CA ASN A 19 -21.23 -19.44 11.75
C ASN A 19 -19.79 -18.92 11.52
N ALA A 20 -19.63 -17.72 10.96
CA ALA A 20 -18.31 -17.12 10.78
C ALA A 20 -17.70 -16.79 12.15
N LYS A 21 -16.39 -17.06 12.32
CA LYS A 21 -15.68 -16.95 13.61
C LYS A 21 -15.85 -15.59 14.29
N GLU A 22 -15.82 -14.53 13.49
CA GLU A 22 -15.88 -13.16 13.98
C GLU A 22 -17.33 -12.63 14.14
N TRP A 23 -18.32 -13.48 13.85
CA TRP A 23 -19.74 -13.13 13.98
C TRP A 23 -20.16 -12.82 15.42
N GLU A 24 -19.62 -13.54 16.38
CA GLU A 24 -19.90 -13.31 17.80
C GLU A 24 -19.64 -11.87 18.22
N TYR A 25 -18.63 -11.26 17.61
CA TYR A 25 -18.27 -9.89 17.85
C TYR A 25 -19.18 -8.90 17.12
N TRP A 26 -19.40 -9.13 15.81
CA TRP A 26 -20.16 -8.19 14.98
C TRP A 26 -21.66 -8.30 15.15
N LYS A 27 -22.19 -9.50 15.38
CA LYS A 27 -23.62 -9.87 15.46
C LYS A 27 -24.45 -9.38 14.26
N ASP A 28 -23.78 -9.16 13.13
CA ASP A 28 -24.31 -8.68 11.86
C ASP A 28 -23.30 -8.95 10.73
N SER A 29 -23.70 -8.69 9.50
CA SER A 29 -22.82 -8.84 8.34
C SER A 29 -21.64 -7.87 8.36
N TYR A 30 -20.48 -8.35 7.90
CA TYR A 30 -19.23 -7.60 7.92
C TYR A 30 -18.33 -7.97 6.75
N PHE A 31 -17.33 -7.12 6.49
CA PHE A 31 -16.26 -7.36 5.53
C PHE A 31 -15.03 -7.96 6.21
N ARG A 32 -14.33 -8.81 5.47
CA ARG A 32 -13.14 -9.50 5.97
C ARG A 32 -12.08 -9.62 4.89
N TYR A 33 -10.81 -9.32 5.23
CA TYR A 33 -9.68 -9.67 4.38
C TYR A 33 -8.56 -10.37 5.13
N LYS A 34 -7.79 -11.19 4.39
CA LYS A 34 -6.63 -11.89 4.94
C LYS A 34 -5.37 -11.05 4.81
N ILE A 35 -4.52 -11.14 5.83
CA ILE A 35 -3.20 -10.53 5.88
C ILE A 35 -2.17 -11.60 5.55
N CYS A 36 -1.42 -11.38 4.47
CA CYS A 36 -0.34 -12.27 4.08
C CYS A 36 0.94 -11.88 4.85
N LYS A 37 1.55 -12.83 5.57
CA LYS A 37 2.73 -12.59 6.40
C LYS A 37 3.91 -11.99 5.63
N SER A 38 4.18 -12.49 4.42
CA SER A 38 5.30 -11.97 3.61
C SER A 38 5.07 -10.53 3.17
N GLN A 39 3.83 -10.20 2.82
CA GLN A 39 3.41 -8.87 2.42
C GLN A 39 3.40 -7.90 3.62
N GLN A 40 2.90 -8.36 4.77
CA GLN A 40 2.94 -7.61 6.03
C GLN A 40 4.38 -7.23 6.38
N LYS A 41 5.29 -8.19 6.36
CA LYS A 41 6.72 -7.94 6.64
C LYS A 41 7.35 -6.95 5.66
N LEU A 42 6.96 -7.01 4.39
CA LEU A 42 7.45 -6.05 3.38
C LEU A 42 6.96 -4.62 3.70
N LEU A 43 5.67 -4.47 4.03
CA LEU A 43 5.09 -3.18 4.41
C LEU A 43 5.70 -2.62 5.70
N GLU A 44 5.95 -3.46 6.69
CA GLU A 44 6.64 -3.07 7.94
C GLU A 44 8.07 -2.58 7.66
N ASN A 45 8.80 -3.24 6.75
CA ASN A 45 10.14 -2.79 6.35
C ASN A 45 10.10 -1.43 5.63
N ILE A 46 9.08 -1.19 4.78
CA ILE A 46 8.87 0.11 4.15
C ILE A 46 8.64 1.18 5.21
N LYS A 47 7.74 0.92 6.17
CA LYS A 47 7.45 1.85 7.26
C LYS A 47 8.68 2.14 8.12
N LEU A 48 9.51 1.13 8.39
CA LEU A 48 10.73 1.28 9.17
C LEU A 48 11.80 2.12 8.45
N LYS A 49 12.04 1.84 7.15
CA LYS A 49 13.08 2.53 6.36
C LYS A 49 12.61 3.91 5.84
N LEU A 50 11.30 4.11 5.69
CA LEU A 50 10.64 5.36 5.29
C LEU A 50 9.66 5.80 6.38
N ASN A 51 10.20 6.14 7.55
CA ASN A 51 9.42 6.44 8.76
C ASN A 51 8.38 7.56 8.59
N ASN A 52 8.65 8.53 7.72
CA ASN A 52 7.74 9.63 7.37
C ASN A 52 6.74 9.27 6.26
N SER A 53 6.50 7.98 6.00
CA SER A 53 5.53 7.53 5.02
C SER A 53 4.28 6.99 5.69
N LEU A 54 3.13 7.16 5.03
CA LEU A 54 1.91 6.41 5.34
C LEU A 54 1.97 5.06 4.66
N VAL A 55 1.87 3.98 5.44
CA VAL A 55 1.84 2.62 4.91
C VAL A 55 0.56 1.95 5.38
N LEU A 56 -0.36 1.70 4.46
CA LEU A 56 -1.74 1.37 4.74
C LEU A 56 -2.22 0.12 4.00
N TYR A 57 -3.09 -0.62 4.65
CA TYR A 57 -4.06 -1.47 3.96
C TYR A 57 -5.29 -0.63 3.59
N ALA A 58 -5.75 -0.78 2.36
CA ALA A 58 -6.96 -0.15 1.86
C ALA A 58 -7.92 -1.24 1.37
N SER A 59 -9.15 -1.25 1.85
CA SER A 59 -10.13 -2.25 1.48
C SER A 59 -11.52 -1.63 1.34
N PRO A 60 -12.14 -1.65 0.13
CA PRO A 60 -13.44 -1.06 -0.09
C PRO A 60 -14.55 -1.88 0.59
N ALA A 61 -15.52 -1.22 1.19
CA ALA A 61 -16.69 -1.84 1.79
C ALA A 61 -17.79 -2.08 0.73
N THR A 62 -17.48 -2.90 -0.27
CA THR A 62 -18.37 -3.21 -1.38
C THR A 62 -18.66 -4.71 -1.49
N VAL A 63 -19.87 -5.06 -1.85
CA VAL A 63 -20.29 -6.45 -2.07
C VAL A 63 -20.19 -6.88 -3.54
N SER A 64 -20.10 -5.92 -4.47
CA SER A 64 -20.06 -6.19 -5.91
C SER A 64 -19.17 -5.18 -6.67
N LEU A 65 -18.78 -5.56 -7.88
CA LEU A 65 -18.08 -4.65 -8.81
C LEU A 65 -18.97 -3.49 -9.24
N SER A 66 -20.27 -3.70 -9.39
CA SER A 66 -21.23 -2.66 -9.73
C SER A 66 -21.30 -1.59 -8.63
N GLU A 67 -21.32 -2.00 -7.37
CA GLU A 67 -21.28 -1.07 -6.23
C GLU A 67 -19.95 -0.30 -6.18
N LEU A 68 -18.84 -0.98 -6.40
CA LEU A 68 -17.51 -0.34 -6.48
C LEU A 68 -17.46 0.70 -7.60
N PHE A 69 -18.01 0.36 -8.77
CA PHE A 69 -18.09 1.29 -9.90
C PHE A 69 -18.96 2.52 -9.57
N ASN A 70 -20.09 2.32 -8.89
CA ASN A 70 -20.94 3.43 -8.43
C ASN A 70 -20.21 4.35 -7.46
N PHE A 71 -19.41 3.79 -6.53
CA PHE A 71 -18.58 4.61 -5.65
C PHE A 71 -17.51 5.38 -6.41
N HIS A 72 -16.92 4.76 -7.44
CA HIS A 72 -15.94 5.42 -8.30
C HIS A 72 -16.54 6.63 -9.05
N VAL A 73 -17.65 6.42 -9.74
CA VAL A 73 -18.32 7.48 -10.53
C VAL A 73 -18.76 8.64 -9.64
N ASN A 74 -19.17 8.35 -8.39
CA ASN A 74 -19.63 9.37 -7.44
C ASN A 74 -18.50 9.91 -6.53
N SER A 75 -17.23 9.58 -6.78
CA SER A 75 -16.07 9.97 -5.96
C SER A 75 -16.18 9.57 -4.50
N LYS A 76 -16.84 8.43 -4.20
CA LYS A 76 -17.13 7.94 -2.84
C LYS A 76 -16.32 6.70 -2.44
N ILE A 77 -15.28 6.34 -3.20
CA ILE A 77 -14.46 5.16 -2.86
C ILE A 77 -13.78 5.33 -1.51
N ILE A 78 -13.21 6.50 -1.24
CA ILE A 78 -12.50 6.79 0.01
C ILE A 78 -13.47 6.69 1.18
N ASP A 79 -14.63 7.33 1.11
CA ASP A 79 -15.65 7.32 2.16
C ASP A 79 -16.18 5.92 2.49
N ASN A 80 -16.12 5.01 1.50
CA ASN A 80 -16.58 3.63 1.61
C ASN A 80 -15.43 2.61 1.62
N SER A 81 -14.27 3.00 2.14
CA SER A 81 -13.13 2.11 2.30
C SER A 81 -12.63 2.11 3.74
N ASN A 82 -12.15 0.97 4.17
CA ASN A 82 -11.41 0.84 5.42
C ASN A 82 -9.94 1.08 5.17
N PHE A 83 -9.34 1.97 5.93
CA PHE A 83 -7.90 2.26 5.90
C PHE A 83 -7.30 1.90 7.24
N THR A 84 -6.36 0.98 7.25
CA THR A 84 -5.73 0.50 8.48
C THR A 84 -4.21 0.60 8.35
N ALA A 85 -3.56 1.26 9.30
CA ALA A 85 -2.12 1.36 9.35
C ALA A 85 -1.48 -0.01 9.51
N VAL A 86 -0.38 -0.25 8.79
CA VAL A 86 0.29 -1.55 8.75
C VAL A 86 0.80 -1.98 10.13
N GLU A 87 1.28 -1.04 10.92
CA GLU A 87 1.78 -1.29 12.28
C GLU A 87 0.70 -1.77 13.25
N LYS A 88 -0.56 -1.42 13.01
CA LYS A 88 -1.71 -1.87 13.80
C LYS A 88 -2.12 -3.31 13.49
N LEU A 89 -1.69 -3.85 12.36
CA LEU A 89 -1.99 -5.23 11.94
C LEU A 89 -0.81 -6.19 12.15
N LYS A 90 0.20 -5.76 12.89
CA LYS A 90 1.34 -6.60 13.25
C LYS A 90 0.85 -7.82 14.05
N ASN A 91 1.30 -9.01 13.63
CA ASN A 91 0.92 -10.31 14.23
C ASN A 91 -0.55 -10.75 13.97
N HIS A 92 -1.34 -9.99 13.25
CA HIS A 92 -2.69 -10.39 12.86
C HIS A 92 -2.69 -11.09 11.49
N HIS A 93 -3.70 -11.95 11.29
CA HIS A 93 -3.86 -12.72 10.03
C HIS A 93 -5.10 -12.32 9.26
N VAL A 94 -6.02 -11.65 9.92
CA VAL A 94 -7.32 -11.24 9.40
C VAL A 94 -7.65 -9.87 9.95
N ASN A 95 -8.24 -9.02 9.13
CA ASN A 95 -8.89 -7.79 9.55
C ASN A 95 -10.34 -7.80 9.10
N THR A 96 -11.23 -7.29 9.94
CA THR A 96 -12.67 -7.22 9.70
C THR A 96 -13.20 -5.83 9.98
N TYR A 97 -14.24 -5.40 9.25
CA TYR A 97 -14.82 -4.06 9.38
C TYR A 97 -16.25 -4.03 8.83
N ARG A 98 -17.01 -3.02 9.19
CA ARG A 98 -18.32 -2.71 8.60
C ARG A 98 -18.23 -1.56 7.62
N ARG A 99 -19.31 -1.30 6.87
CA ARG A 99 -19.43 -0.12 6.01
C ARG A 99 -19.22 1.14 6.82
N SER A 100 -18.49 2.10 6.28
CA SER A 100 -18.14 3.38 6.92
C SER A 100 -17.63 3.24 8.37
N GLY A 101 -17.04 2.07 8.71
CA GLY A 101 -16.61 1.80 10.06
C GLY A 101 -15.44 2.67 10.47
N ASN A 102 -15.62 3.42 11.55
CA ASN A 102 -14.55 4.18 12.19
C ASN A 102 -13.51 3.28 12.87
N PHE A 103 -13.73 1.98 12.89
CA PHE A 103 -12.84 0.99 13.44
C PHE A 103 -12.92 -0.34 12.70
N SER A 104 -11.89 -1.13 12.83
CA SER A 104 -11.83 -2.51 12.40
C SER A 104 -11.42 -3.41 13.57
N ILE A 105 -11.56 -4.70 13.40
CA ILE A 105 -11.13 -5.70 14.37
C ILE A 105 -10.14 -6.60 13.72
N ALA A 106 -8.92 -6.55 14.23
CA ALA A 106 -7.87 -7.45 13.84
C ALA A 106 -8.01 -8.77 14.61
N CYS A 107 -7.93 -9.87 13.89
CA CYS A 107 -8.22 -11.20 14.44
C CYS A 107 -7.00 -12.11 14.33
N SER A 108 -6.23 -12.14 15.40
CA SER A 108 -5.51 -13.31 15.93
C SER A 108 -5.82 -13.38 17.42
N GLU A 109 -5.78 -12.26 18.05
CA GLU A 109 -6.46 -11.88 19.28
C GLU A 109 -7.38 -10.74 18.88
N MET A 110 -8.62 -10.73 19.38
CA MET A 110 -9.60 -9.73 18.98
C MET A 110 -9.17 -8.34 19.47
N GLU A 111 -8.63 -7.53 18.59
CA GLU A 111 -8.17 -6.17 18.88
C GLU A 111 -8.96 -5.17 18.07
N GLU A 112 -9.57 -4.21 18.75
CA GLU A 112 -10.20 -3.07 18.10
C GLU A 112 -9.14 -2.10 17.58
N ILE A 113 -9.21 -1.79 16.28
CA ILE A 113 -8.31 -0.86 15.63
C ILE A 113 -9.12 0.31 15.09
N ARG A 114 -8.79 1.51 15.54
CA ARG A 114 -9.38 2.71 14.98
C ARG A 114 -8.93 2.87 13.53
N SER A 115 -9.89 2.89 12.62
CA SER A 115 -9.62 3.16 11.20
C SER A 115 -9.14 4.59 11.01
N LEU A 116 -8.26 4.77 10.03
CA LEU A 116 -7.71 6.09 9.73
C LEU A 116 -8.71 6.88 8.88
N ASN A 117 -8.94 8.12 9.28
CA ASN A 117 -9.50 9.13 8.39
C ASN A 117 -8.35 9.71 7.57
N LEU A 118 -8.36 9.47 6.25
CA LEU A 118 -7.27 9.91 5.38
C LEU A 118 -7.14 11.43 5.34
N ASP A 119 -8.24 12.17 5.34
CA ASP A 119 -8.20 13.62 5.28
C ASP A 119 -7.52 14.20 6.53
N GLN A 120 -7.85 13.67 7.71
CA GLN A 120 -7.20 14.06 8.96
C GLN A 120 -5.73 13.65 8.96
N GLN A 121 -5.41 12.43 8.49
CA GLN A 121 -4.03 11.96 8.42
C GLN A 121 -3.18 12.80 7.46
N PHE A 122 -3.73 13.21 6.33
CA PHE A 122 -3.02 14.11 5.42
C PHE A 122 -2.83 15.49 6.03
N SER A 123 -3.83 16.03 6.73
CA SER A 123 -3.72 17.31 7.45
C SER A 123 -2.70 17.24 8.58
N ASP A 124 -2.67 16.17 9.35
CA ASP A 124 -1.68 15.95 10.42
C ASP A 124 -0.25 15.82 9.84
N PHE A 125 -0.11 15.15 8.68
CA PHE A 125 1.16 15.06 7.97
C PHE A 125 1.64 16.42 7.46
N GLU A 126 0.74 17.32 7.09
CA GLU A 126 1.10 18.69 6.68
C GLU A 126 1.84 19.46 7.76
N GLN A 127 1.59 19.20 9.02
CA GLN A 127 2.27 19.87 10.13
C GLN A 127 3.70 19.37 10.40
N TYR A 128 4.04 18.16 9.96
CA TYR A 128 5.29 17.49 10.35
C TYR A 128 6.35 17.37 9.25
N VAL A 129 6.03 17.65 7.99
CA VAL A 129 6.96 17.34 6.89
C VAL A 129 7.43 18.57 6.13
N ASP A 130 8.54 19.11 6.62
CA ASP A 130 9.39 20.04 5.87
C ASP A 130 10.36 19.32 4.90
N THR A 131 10.04 18.09 4.52
CA THR A 131 10.93 17.23 3.75
C THR A 131 10.41 17.06 2.33
N TYR A 132 11.14 17.60 1.39
CA TYR A 132 11.00 17.35 -0.04
C TYR A 132 10.96 15.84 -0.29
N VAL A 133 9.82 15.32 -0.74
CA VAL A 133 9.72 13.91 -1.12
C VAL A 133 10.58 13.70 -2.34
N ASN A 134 11.75 13.14 -2.14
CA ASN A 134 12.67 12.85 -3.22
C ASN A 134 12.40 11.42 -3.73
N ILE A 135 11.84 11.31 -4.94
CA ILE A 135 11.59 10.02 -5.60
C ILE A 135 12.85 9.14 -5.65
N HIS A 136 14.03 9.75 -5.82
CA HIS A 136 15.30 9.02 -5.81
C HIS A 136 15.54 8.31 -4.49
N LYS A 137 15.28 8.99 -3.36
CA LYS A 137 15.40 8.37 -2.03
C LYS A 137 14.42 7.22 -1.86
N VAL A 138 13.18 7.40 -2.30
CA VAL A 138 12.15 6.35 -2.23
C VAL A 138 12.56 5.16 -3.08
N ALA A 139 12.90 5.37 -4.35
CA ALA A 139 13.30 4.31 -5.27
C ALA A 139 14.56 3.57 -4.79
N TYR A 140 15.53 4.30 -4.20
CA TYR A 140 16.72 3.70 -3.60
C TYR A 140 16.35 2.77 -2.44
N VAL A 141 15.55 3.27 -1.48
CA VAL A 141 15.12 2.47 -0.32
C VAL A 141 14.29 1.26 -0.74
N ILE A 142 13.40 1.42 -1.71
CA ILE A 142 12.62 0.30 -2.26
C ILE A 142 13.52 -0.72 -2.94
N SER A 143 14.52 -0.29 -3.71
CA SER A 143 15.49 -1.18 -4.35
C SER A 143 16.25 -2.01 -3.31
N ASP A 144 16.69 -1.38 -2.23
CA ASP A 144 17.39 -2.03 -1.12
C ASP A 144 16.48 -3.07 -0.42
N ILE A 145 15.24 -2.70 -0.08
CA ILE A 145 14.26 -3.62 0.50
C ILE A 145 14.00 -4.82 -0.42
N MET A 146 13.87 -4.59 -1.72
CA MET A 146 13.59 -5.65 -2.69
C MET A 146 14.78 -6.58 -2.90
N ALA A 147 16.01 -6.05 -2.87
CA ALA A 147 17.24 -6.84 -2.97
C ALA A 147 17.42 -7.77 -1.75
N GLU A 148 17.02 -7.33 -0.56
CA GLU A 148 17.06 -8.13 0.67
C GLU A 148 15.90 -9.14 0.76
N ASN A 149 14.82 -8.94 0.01
CA ASN A 149 13.61 -9.75 0.11
C ASN A 149 13.77 -11.11 -0.60
N LYS A 150 13.74 -12.20 0.16
CA LYS A 150 13.92 -13.57 -0.38
C LYS A 150 12.93 -13.95 -1.47
N LEU A 151 11.71 -13.40 -1.44
CA LEU A 151 10.65 -13.74 -2.40
C LEU A 151 10.84 -13.00 -3.73
N TYR A 152 11.27 -11.74 -3.70
CA TYR A 152 11.25 -10.87 -4.88
C TYR A 152 12.63 -10.57 -5.46
N ARG A 153 13.72 -10.78 -4.72
CA ARG A 153 15.07 -10.31 -5.08
C ARG A 153 15.51 -10.70 -6.49
N TYR A 154 15.30 -11.95 -6.89
CA TYR A 154 15.75 -12.43 -8.21
C TYR A 154 14.94 -11.81 -9.35
N SER A 155 13.61 -11.79 -9.24
CA SER A 155 12.74 -11.19 -10.25
C SER A 155 12.99 -9.69 -10.36
N PHE A 156 13.08 -9.00 -9.22
CA PHE A 156 13.33 -7.57 -9.18
C PHE A 156 14.69 -7.22 -9.79
N SER A 157 15.79 -7.85 -9.33
CA SER A 157 17.13 -7.58 -9.83
C SER A 157 17.28 -7.92 -11.31
N GLY A 158 16.66 -9.01 -11.77
CA GLY A 158 16.65 -9.38 -13.19
C GLY A 158 15.97 -8.36 -14.08
N ILE A 159 14.79 -7.87 -13.66
CA ILE A 159 14.03 -6.87 -14.43
C ILE A 159 14.76 -5.53 -14.45
N ILE A 160 15.24 -5.05 -13.29
CA ILE A 160 15.97 -3.77 -13.21
C ILE A 160 17.29 -3.85 -13.95
N GLY A 161 18.05 -4.95 -13.82
CA GLY A 161 19.30 -5.14 -14.54
C GLY A 161 19.13 -5.19 -16.06
N ASN A 162 18.03 -5.73 -16.57
CA ASN A 162 17.70 -5.67 -18.01
C ASN A 162 17.40 -4.23 -18.46
N TYR A 163 16.61 -3.51 -17.68
CA TYR A 163 16.30 -2.10 -17.96
C TYR A 163 17.59 -1.26 -17.98
N ASP A 164 18.45 -1.38 -16.97
CA ASP A 164 19.69 -0.63 -16.87
C ASP A 164 20.63 -0.91 -18.05
N ARG A 165 20.75 -2.17 -18.51
CA ARG A 165 21.54 -2.52 -19.71
C ARG A 165 21.00 -1.87 -20.98
N ASN A 166 19.69 -1.92 -21.19
CA ASN A 166 19.05 -1.31 -22.36
C ASN A 166 19.17 0.21 -22.34
N LEU A 167 19.03 0.83 -21.16
CA LEU A 167 19.20 2.25 -20.97
C LEU A 167 20.62 2.72 -21.29
N VAL A 168 21.64 2.02 -20.77
CA VAL A 168 23.06 2.33 -21.05
C VAL A 168 23.36 2.22 -22.54
N GLN A 169 22.81 1.21 -23.21
CA GLN A 169 22.97 1.07 -24.65
C GLN A 169 22.33 2.21 -25.44
N HIS A 170 21.12 2.63 -25.03
CA HIS A 170 20.42 3.75 -25.64
C HIS A 170 21.18 5.08 -25.47
N LEU A 171 21.69 5.35 -24.27
CA LEU A 171 22.48 6.55 -23.96
C LEU A 171 23.77 6.62 -24.78
N LYS A 172 24.48 5.49 -24.93
CA LYS A 172 25.70 5.44 -25.77
C LYS A 172 25.41 5.77 -27.23
N ASN A 173 24.25 5.34 -27.72
CA ASN A 173 23.89 5.56 -29.13
C ASN A 173 23.45 7.00 -29.42
N ASN A 174 22.91 7.72 -28.42
CA ASN A 174 22.30 9.03 -28.63
C ASN A 174 23.11 10.22 -28.05
N ASN A 175 24.26 9.97 -27.44
CA ASN A 175 25.09 10.98 -26.75
C ASN A 175 24.31 11.87 -25.76
N ASP A 176 23.22 11.33 -25.19
CA ASP A 176 22.33 12.06 -24.31
C ASP A 176 22.66 11.72 -22.84
N HIS A 177 22.97 12.75 -22.05
CA HIS A 177 23.31 12.64 -20.63
C HIS A 177 22.28 13.32 -19.73
N SER A 178 21.00 13.37 -20.14
CA SER A 178 20.01 14.13 -19.43
C SER A 178 19.68 13.54 -18.03
N SER A 179 19.40 14.43 -17.07
CA SER A 179 18.90 14.11 -15.73
C SER A 179 17.59 13.31 -15.77
N ASP A 180 16.87 13.38 -16.89
CA ASP A 180 15.55 12.78 -17.07
C ASP A 180 15.62 11.25 -17.02
N TYR A 181 16.72 10.64 -17.45
CA TYR A 181 16.91 9.18 -17.39
C TYR A 181 16.94 8.67 -15.94
N ARG A 182 17.49 9.44 -15.02
CA ARG A 182 17.52 9.07 -13.61
C ARG A 182 16.09 9.06 -13.02
N ILE A 183 15.31 10.06 -13.35
CA ILE A 183 13.91 10.15 -12.94
C ILE A 183 13.10 9.01 -13.56
N MET A 184 13.28 8.73 -14.84
CA MET A 184 12.61 7.61 -15.53
C MET A 184 12.97 6.27 -14.89
N ARG A 185 14.23 6.06 -14.52
CA ARG A 185 14.67 4.85 -13.81
C ARG A 185 13.97 4.68 -12.47
N ASP A 186 13.85 5.75 -11.68
CA ASP A 186 13.20 5.70 -10.39
C ASP A 186 11.71 5.38 -10.50
N PHE A 187 11.01 5.98 -11.46
CA PHE A 187 9.63 5.61 -11.77
C PHE A 187 9.52 4.15 -12.25
N TYR A 188 10.46 3.67 -13.03
CA TYR A 188 10.48 2.28 -13.47
C TYR A 188 10.65 1.32 -12.29
N ILE A 189 11.56 1.62 -11.35
CA ILE A 189 11.72 0.87 -10.09
C ILE A 189 10.39 0.79 -9.33
N MET A 190 9.69 1.91 -9.17
CA MET A 190 8.41 1.96 -8.47
C MET A 190 7.31 1.18 -9.17
N ASN A 191 7.30 1.17 -10.51
CA ASN A 191 6.36 0.36 -11.28
C ASN A 191 6.66 -1.14 -11.15
N VAL A 192 7.93 -1.55 -11.24
CA VAL A 192 8.33 -2.95 -11.02
C VAL A 192 7.97 -3.41 -9.62
N PHE A 193 8.23 -2.57 -8.61
CA PHE A 193 7.81 -2.82 -7.24
C PHE A 193 6.30 -3.07 -7.14
N LYS A 194 5.47 -2.18 -7.72
CA LYS A 194 4.02 -2.34 -7.76
C LYS A 194 3.59 -3.65 -8.41
N VAL A 195 4.15 -3.98 -9.58
CA VAL A 195 3.79 -5.20 -10.32
C VAL A 195 4.13 -6.46 -9.53
N LEU A 196 5.29 -6.50 -8.89
CA LEU A 196 5.73 -7.68 -8.15
C LEU A 196 5.01 -7.86 -6.80
N THR A 197 4.67 -6.78 -6.14
CA THR A 197 4.17 -6.82 -4.75
C THR A 197 2.68 -6.52 -4.62
N GLY A 198 2.09 -5.86 -5.62
CA GLY A 198 0.73 -5.33 -5.55
C GLY A 198 0.60 -4.10 -4.64
N ILE A 199 1.72 -3.57 -4.09
CA ILE A 199 1.72 -2.36 -3.27
C ILE A 199 1.82 -1.15 -4.19
N GLN A 200 0.88 -0.23 -4.07
CA GLN A 200 0.88 1.01 -4.83
C GLN A 200 1.48 2.14 -4.02
N TRP A 201 2.41 2.84 -4.62
CA TRP A 201 2.94 4.08 -4.12
C TRP A 201 2.20 5.27 -4.73
N ALA A 202 1.95 6.29 -3.92
CA ALA A 202 1.39 7.57 -4.32
C ALA A 202 2.08 8.71 -3.53
N MET A 203 2.11 9.88 -4.12
CA MET A 203 2.46 11.12 -3.43
C MET A 203 1.20 11.95 -3.24
N SER A 204 0.97 12.47 -2.03
CA SER A 204 0.01 13.55 -1.81
C SER A 204 0.65 14.88 -2.23
N TYR A 205 -0.12 15.74 -2.84
CA TYR A 205 0.28 17.10 -3.22
C TYR A 205 -0.30 18.10 -2.25
#